data_6df5ac7b9780ce829c58d4341b4dddfa
#
_entry.id   6df5ac7b9780ce829c58d4341b4dddfa
#
_cell.length_a   1.000
_cell.length_b   1.000
_cell.length_c   1.000
_cell.angle_alpha   90.00
_cell.angle_beta   90.00
_cell.angle_gamma   90.00
#
_symmetry.space_group_name_H-M   'P 1'
#
loop_
_entity.id
_entity.type
_entity.pdbx_description
1 polymer ?
#
loop_
_entity_poly.entity_id
_entity_poly.type
_entity_poly.pdbx_seq_one_letter_code
_entity_poly.pdbx_strand_id
1 'polypeptide(L)'
;MPPRAIAMLMIFAAAAAIAVEPARAQSGKDLAKAGAGDKTGSSGGDVPDRAKTLRAAGDALGMVRWSDIGAGRSRLPAVDVVNTLELWGSGTTYGSGPASKSGASWPAFKTEYHITVAYNPPAMRVELTRTTSDAPVPGAAPQHTFQVVREKYAWDESELGAGLVPGKGIATPAPAALNGRLLQLWILPYGVVKAALAAGDKTRILTENGATVITFPLGGQLAGVIVKATLNAKNEVAKVETRSDNPALGEMVTETEYSEYADHGEILTDVKSPGHIIQKQGGHTVLDIQVKKVDANNPYLVFPVPENVRKAVSP
;
A
#
# COMPACT_ATOMS: atom_id res chain seq x y z
N MET A 1 3.99 -51.15 -8.86
CA MET A 1 4.00 -49.74 -9.27
C MET A 1 3.99 -48.86 -8.04
N PRO A 2 5.03 -48.11 -7.69
CA PRO A 2 5.05 -47.25 -6.52
C PRO A 2 4.32 -45.94 -6.83
N PRO A 3 3.66 -45.31 -5.85
CA PRO A 3 2.98 -44.04 -6.04
C PRO A 3 4.00 -42.91 -6.22
N ARG A 4 3.78 -42.14 -7.28
CA ARG A 4 4.53 -40.89 -7.54
C ARG A 4 4.18 -39.87 -6.47
N ALA A 5 5.15 -39.49 -5.66
CA ALA A 5 5.08 -38.36 -4.76
C ALA A 5 4.95 -37.08 -5.61
N ILE A 6 3.80 -36.43 -5.52
CA ILE A 6 3.59 -35.08 -6.05
C ILE A 6 4.32 -34.15 -5.10
N ALA A 7 5.48 -33.65 -5.56
CA ALA A 7 6.19 -32.58 -4.88
C ALA A 7 5.30 -31.32 -4.94
N MET A 8 4.64 -31.01 -3.84
CA MET A 8 3.90 -29.78 -3.63
C MET A 8 4.93 -28.65 -3.48
N LEU A 9 5.22 -27.97 -4.59
CA LEU A 9 6.07 -26.80 -4.60
C LEU A 9 5.34 -25.66 -3.89
N MET A 10 5.61 -25.51 -2.60
CA MET A 10 5.18 -24.33 -1.84
C MET A 10 5.94 -23.13 -2.37
N ILE A 11 5.34 -22.38 -3.28
CA ILE A 11 5.81 -21.07 -3.66
C ILE A 11 5.32 -20.11 -2.56
N PHE A 12 6.19 -19.85 -1.60
CA PHE A 12 6.02 -18.76 -0.65
C PHE A 12 5.98 -17.46 -1.44
N ALA A 13 4.77 -16.86 -1.58
CA ALA A 13 4.69 -15.43 -1.77
C ALA A 13 5.34 -14.82 -0.52
N ALA A 14 6.54 -14.25 -0.67
CA ALA A 14 7.24 -13.60 0.42
C ALA A 14 6.48 -12.32 0.80
N ALA A 15 5.42 -12.48 1.61
CA ALA A 15 5.00 -11.45 2.51
C ALA A 15 6.11 -11.39 3.56
N ALA A 16 6.98 -10.38 3.49
CA ALA A 16 8.01 -10.16 4.48
C ALA A 16 7.33 -10.09 5.85
N ALA A 17 7.57 -11.08 6.69
CA ALA A 17 7.16 -11.06 8.07
C ALA A 17 7.97 -9.97 8.77
N ILE A 18 7.35 -8.83 9.04
CA ILE A 18 7.94 -7.77 9.86
C ILE A 18 7.77 -8.20 11.31
N ALA A 19 8.81 -8.79 11.87
CA ALA A 19 8.90 -8.98 13.31
C ALA A 19 9.39 -7.65 13.92
N VAL A 20 8.49 -6.91 14.54
CA VAL A 20 8.83 -5.75 15.36
C VAL A 20 9.15 -6.23 16.76
N GLU A 21 10.43 -6.32 17.11
CA GLU A 21 10.83 -6.42 18.52
C GLU A 21 10.68 -5.05 19.19
N PRO A 22 10.18 -4.98 20.45
CA PRO A 22 10.06 -3.72 21.15
C PRO A 22 11.44 -3.17 21.49
N ALA A 23 11.75 -1.96 21.01
CA ALA A 23 12.96 -1.23 21.35
C ALA A 23 13.07 -1.02 22.86
N ARG A 24 14.12 -1.56 23.47
CA ARG A 24 14.53 -1.27 24.85
C ARG A 24 14.90 0.20 24.95
N ALA A 25 14.19 0.92 25.80
CA ALA A 25 14.53 2.28 26.17
C ALA A 25 15.91 2.32 26.84
N GLN A 26 16.89 2.91 26.16
CA GLN A 26 18.13 3.34 26.81
C GLN A 26 17.93 4.73 27.40
N SER A 27 18.15 4.81 28.71
CA SER A 27 18.10 6.00 29.54
C SER A 27 19.13 7.03 29.06
N GLY A 28 18.63 8.18 28.58
CA GLY A 28 19.47 9.32 28.30
C GLY A 28 19.80 10.12 29.54
N LYS A 29 21.06 10.14 29.95
CA LYS A 29 21.68 11.23 30.68
C LYS A 29 22.93 11.60 29.89
N ASP A 30 23.01 12.90 29.60
CA ASP A 30 24.15 13.70 29.13
C ASP A 30 23.90 14.33 27.77
N LEU A 31 23.41 15.56 27.82
CA LEU A 31 23.74 16.65 26.90
C LEU A 31 23.14 17.96 27.39
N ALA A 32 23.80 18.53 28.41
CA ALA A 32 23.67 19.94 28.72
C ALA A 32 25.08 20.55 28.64
N LYS A 33 25.34 21.34 27.59
CA LYS A 33 26.20 22.50 27.50
C LYS A 33 26.95 22.63 26.17
N ALA A 34 26.42 23.48 25.33
CA ALA A 34 27.20 24.33 24.41
C ALA A 34 26.18 25.26 23.78
N GLY A 35 26.12 26.58 24.05
CA GLY A 35 27.09 27.49 23.60
C GLY A 35 26.36 28.46 22.70
N ALA A 36 26.02 29.67 23.21
CA ALA A 36 25.41 30.79 22.47
C ALA A 36 26.32 31.27 21.31
N GLY A 37 25.70 31.62 20.20
CA GLY A 37 26.25 32.53 19.18
C GLY A 37 26.52 31.90 17.85
N ASP A 38 25.58 32.02 16.90
CA ASP A 38 25.88 32.71 15.65
C ASP A 38 24.57 33.04 14.90
N LYS A 39 24.32 34.31 14.70
CA LYS A 39 23.27 34.82 13.84
C LYS A 39 23.86 34.95 12.42
N THR A 40 23.84 33.85 11.67
CA THR A 40 24.01 33.92 10.23
C THR A 40 22.66 33.67 9.57
N GLY A 41 22.25 34.63 8.76
CA GLY A 41 20.96 34.66 8.09
C GLY A 41 20.75 33.42 7.20
N SER A 42 19.87 32.56 7.64
CA SER A 42 19.25 31.55 6.81
C SER A 42 18.25 32.26 5.90
N SER A 43 18.49 32.26 4.61
CA SER A 43 17.50 32.57 3.61
C SER A 43 16.33 31.62 3.81
N GLY A 44 15.27 32.11 4.46
CA GLY A 44 14.05 31.37 4.70
C GLY A 44 13.36 31.02 3.40
N GLY A 45 13.67 29.87 2.83
CA GLY A 45 12.77 29.22 1.90
C GLY A 45 11.46 28.96 2.65
N ASP A 46 10.35 29.45 2.11
CA ASP A 46 9.01 29.26 2.65
C ASP A 46 8.82 27.77 3.00
N VAL A 47 8.71 27.44 4.29
CA VAL A 47 8.36 26.07 4.72
C VAL A 47 6.94 25.84 4.22
N PRO A 48 6.71 24.85 3.32
CA PRO A 48 5.40 24.63 2.76
C PRO A 48 4.37 24.38 3.88
N ASP A 49 3.26 25.11 3.82
CA ASP A 49 2.17 24.93 4.77
C ASP A 49 1.59 23.49 4.65
N ARG A 50 1.70 22.73 5.73
CA ARG A 50 1.22 21.33 5.80
C ARG A 50 -0.25 21.21 5.40
N ALA A 51 -1.12 22.03 5.95
CA ALA A 51 -2.56 21.96 5.68
C ALA A 51 -2.85 22.26 4.22
N LYS A 52 -2.20 23.29 3.67
CA LYS A 52 -2.32 23.67 2.25
C LYS A 52 -1.80 22.56 1.33
N THR A 53 -0.65 21.98 1.65
CA THR A 53 -0.04 20.90 0.85
C THR A 53 -0.90 19.65 0.84
N LEU A 54 -1.37 19.17 2.00
CA LEU A 54 -2.23 17.99 2.09
C LEU A 54 -3.58 18.22 1.39
N ARG A 55 -4.12 19.45 1.49
CA ARG A 55 -5.32 19.81 0.75
C ARG A 55 -5.09 19.78 -0.76
N ALA A 56 -3.98 20.34 -1.23
CA ALA A 56 -3.64 20.34 -2.65
C ALA A 56 -3.47 18.91 -3.20
N ALA A 57 -2.83 18.02 -2.42
CA ALA A 57 -2.72 16.60 -2.78
C ALA A 57 -4.09 15.91 -2.81
N GLY A 58 -4.94 16.17 -1.83
CA GLY A 58 -6.31 15.66 -1.83
C GLY A 58 -7.16 16.18 -2.99
N ASP A 59 -7.02 17.46 -3.32
CA ASP A 59 -7.69 18.07 -4.50
C ASP A 59 -7.23 17.39 -5.79
N ALA A 60 -5.92 17.18 -5.95
CA ALA A 60 -5.34 16.56 -7.12
C ALA A 60 -5.85 15.13 -7.34
N LEU A 61 -6.19 14.42 -6.27
CA LEU A 61 -6.75 13.06 -6.30
C LEU A 61 -8.29 13.04 -6.33
N GLY A 62 -8.96 14.20 -6.36
CA GLY A 62 -10.42 14.29 -6.30
C GLY A 62 -11.03 13.89 -4.94
N MET A 63 -10.25 13.92 -3.87
CA MET A 63 -10.70 13.56 -2.51
C MET A 63 -11.47 14.66 -1.81
N VAL A 64 -11.47 15.89 -2.30
CA VAL A 64 -12.12 17.03 -1.66
C VAL A 64 -13.54 17.18 -2.17
N ARG A 65 -14.51 17.11 -1.27
CA ARG A 65 -15.91 17.29 -1.62
C ARG A 65 -16.23 18.77 -1.90
N TRP A 66 -16.93 19.00 -2.99
CA TRP A 66 -17.63 20.26 -3.24
C TRP A 66 -19.03 20.18 -2.68
N SER A 67 -19.49 21.20 -2.00
CA SER A 67 -20.91 21.35 -1.63
C SER A 67 -21.48 22.56 -2.34
N ASP A 68 -22.62 22.40 -2.98
CA ASP A 68 -23.43 23.50 -3.49
C ASP A 68 -24.37 23.96 -2.36
N ILE A 69 -23.82 24.68 -1.39
CA ILE A 69 -24.65 25.31 -0.34
C ILE A 69 -24.79 26.79 -0.70
N GLY A 70 -26.00 27.19 -1.13
CA GLY A 70 -26.31 28.57 -1.52
C GLY A 70 -25.80 28.93 -2.92
N ALA A 71 -25.63 30.22 -3.19
CA ALA A 71 -25.24 30.75 -4.52
C ALA A 71 -23.76 30.56 -4.89
N GLY A 72 -23.03 29.70 -4.17
CA GLY A 72 -21.61 29.43 -4.44
C GLY A 72 -21.20 28.01 -4.08
N ARG A 73 -20.29 27.44 -4.88
CA ARG A 73 -19.63 26.18 -4.54
C ARG A 73 -18.67 26.40 -3.37
N SER A 74 -18.93 25.76 -2.24
CA SER A 74 -18.05 25.80 -1.09
C SER A 74 -17.35 24.46 -0.92
N ARG A 75 -16.00 24.48 -0.83
CA ARG A 75 -15.23 23.29 -0.49
C ARG A 75 -15.40 23.00 1.00
N LEU A 76 -15.92 21.83 1.32
CA LEU A 76 -15.87 21.36 2.70
C LEU A 76 -14.42 21.13 3.12
N PRO A 77 -14.06 21.44 4.38
CA PRO A 77 -12.69 21.30 4.86
C PRO A 77 -12.20 19.84 4.94
N ALA A 78 -13.09 18.86 4.81
CA ALA A 78 -12.76 17.45 4.93
C ALA A 78 -12.22 16.90 3.61
N VAL A 79 -11.00 16.41 3.67
CA VAL A 79 -10.36 15.61 2.61
C VAL A 79 -10.73 14.16 2.84
N ASP A 80 -11.96 13.76 2.54
CA ASP A 80 -12.40 12.42 2.93
C ASP A 80 -13.59 11.87 2.12
N VAL A 81 -13.59 12.02 0.81
CA VAL A 81 -14.67 11.45 0.00
C VAL A 81 -14.39 10.07 -0.55
N VAL A 82 -13.14 9.59 -0.51
CA VAL A 82 -12.80 8.23 -0.98
C VAL A 82 -12.80 7.27 0.20
N ASN A 83 -13.92 6.57 0.41
CA ASN A 83 -14.06 5.57 1.48
C ASN A 83 -13.69 4.18 1.02
N THR A 84 -14.02 3.83 -0.21
CA THR A 84 -13.70 2.56 -0.84
C THR A 84 -13.13 2.78 -2.23
N LEU A 85 -12.36 1.81 -2.72
CA LEU A 85 -11.75 1.82 -4.03
C LEU A 85 -11.68 0.39 -4.57
N GLU A 86 -12.05 0.21 -5.82
CA GLU A 86 -11.74 -0.97 -6.60
C GLU A 86 -10.90 -0.57 -7.80
N LEU A 87 -9.86 -1.34 -8.08
CA LEU A 87 -8.94 -1.09 -9.17
C LEU A 87 -8.65 -2.40 -9.89
N TRP A 88 -8.87 -2.41 -11.20
CA TRP A 88 -8.53 -3.52 -12.10
C TRP A 88 -7.40 -3.11 -13.02
N GLY A 89 -6.47 -4.00 -13.19
CA GLY A 89 -5.32 -3.77 -14.07
C GLY A 89 -4.71 -5.07 -14.57
N SER A 90 -3.74 -4.95 -15.43
CA SER A 90 -2.93 -6.09 -15.87
C SER A 90 -1.51 -5.65 -16.15
N GLY A 91 -0.60 -6.61 -16.10
CA GLY A 91 0.81 -6.34 -16.34
C GLY A 91 1.66 -7.52 -15.94
N THR A 92 2.76 -7.23 -15.24
CA THR A 92 3.75 -8.23 -14.82
C THR A 92 3.98 -8.18 -13.32
N THR A 93 3.99 -9.33 -12.68
CA THR A 93 4.56 -9.49 -11.33
C THR A 93 5.80 -10.35 -11.42
N TYR A 94 6.77 -10.07 -10.54
CA TYR A 94 8.03 -10.81 -10.51
C TYR A 94 8.10 -11.60 -9.20
N GLY A 95 8.42 -12.89 -9.31
CA GLY A 95 8.57 -13.75 -8.14
C GLY A 95 9.94 -13.59 -7.53
N SER A 96 10.01 -13.41 -6.18
CA SER A 96 11.27 -13.62 -5.48
C SER A 96 11.56 -15.13 -5.49
N GLY A 97 12.46 -15.56 -6.37
CA GLY A 97 13.00 -16.91 -6.30
C GLY A 97 13.91 -17.07 -5.08
N PRO A 98 14.21 -18.30 -4.61
CA PRO A 98 15.33 -18.53 -3.72
C PRO A 98 16.53 -17.89 -4.39
N ALA A 99 17.27 -17.05 -3.64
CA ALA A 99 18.34 -16.20 -4.10
C ALA A 99 19.03 -16.78 -5.32
N SER A 100 18.49 -16.50 -6.47
CA SER A 100 19.09 -16.89 -7.73
C SER A 100 20.45 -16.23 -7.74
N LYS A 101 21.45 -16.97 -8.14
CA LYS A 101 22.83 -16.50 -8.28
C LYS A 101 22.82 -15.05 -8.69
N SER A 102 23.57 -14.22 -7.97
CA SER A 102 23.72 -12.78 -8.24
C SER A 102 23.74 -12.54 -9.76
N GLY A 103 22.73 -11.82 -10.28
CA GLY A 103 22.59 -11.51 -11.70
C GLY A 103 21.51 -12.28 -12.48
N ALA A 104 20.82 -13.25 -11.90
CA ALA A 104 19.68 -13.89 -12.58
C ALA A 104 18.43 -13.00 -12.50
N SER A 105 17.69 -12.89 -13.61
CA SER A 105 16.40 -12.20 -13.64
C SER A 105 15.37 -12.97 -12.81
N TRP A 106 14.53 -12.24 -12.09
CA TRP A 106 13.43 -12.84 -11.35
C TRP A 106 12.36 -13.36 -12.32
N PRO A 107 11.74 -14.53 -12.03
CA PRO A 107 10.71 -15.06 -12.92
C PRO A 107 9.55 -14.06 -13.03
N ALA A 108 9.17 -13.78 -14.28
CA ALA A 108 8.09 -12.86 -14.62
C ALA A 108 6.79 -13.63 -14.88
N PHE A 109 5.68 -13.08 -14.41
CA PHE A 109 4.35 -13.63 -14.59
C PHE A 109 3.42 -12.58 -15.20
N LYS A 110 2.75 -12.91 -16.31
CA LYS A 110 1.61 -12.13 -16.75
C LYS A 110 0.55 -12.18 -15.65
N THR A 111 0.07 -11.01 -15.25
CA THR A 111 -0.79 -10.90 -14.09
C THR A 111 -2.02 -10.06 -14.43
N GLU A 112 -3.21 -10.61 -14.16
CA GLU A 112 -4.40 -9.81 -13.95
C GLU A 112 -4.47 -9.46 -12.48
N TYR A 113 -4.74 -8.19 -12.21
CA TYR A 113 -4.67 -7.60 -10.88
C TYR A 113 -6.00 -6.93 -10.56
N HIS A 114 -6.59 -7.30 -9.44
CA HIS A 114 -7.76 -6.63 -8.90
C HIS A 114 -7.54 -6.36 -7.42
N ILE A 115 -7.66 -5.11 -7.02
CA ILE A 115 -7.57 -4.70 -5.63
C ILE A 115 -8.87 -4.03 -5.21
N THR A 116 -9.36 -4.42 -4.05
CA THR A 116 -10.54 -3.85 -3.39
C THR A 116 -10.11 -3.30 -2.04
N VAL A 117 -10.42 -2.05 -1.76
CA VAL A 117 -9.99 -1.34 -0.55
C VAL A 117 -11.17 -0.69 0.17
N ALA A 118 -11.16 -0.75 1.50
CA ALA A 118 -11.94 0.12 2.37
C ALA A 118 -11.00 0.78 3.37
N TYR A 119 -11.19 2.08 3.61
CA TYR A 119 -10.35 2.84 4.54
C TYR A 119 -10.93 2.93 5.95
N ASN A 120 -12.23 2.67 6.12
CA ASN A 120 -12.90 2.71 7.42
C ASN A 120 -14.01 1.64 7.52
N PRO A 121 -13.80 0.54 8.29
CA PRO A 121 -12.52 0.13 8.86
C PRO A 121 -11.51 -0.28 7.78
N PRO A 122 -10.18 -0.17 8.05
CA PRO A 122 -9.17 -0.50 7.05
C PRO A 122 -9.23 -1.97 6.66
N ALA A 123 -9.47 -2.20 5.39
CA ALA A 123 -9.56 -3.54 4.80
C ALA A 123 -9.12 -3.51 3.34
N MET A 124 -8.54 -4.61 2.88
CA MET A 124 -8.11 -4.76 1.49
C MET A 124 -8.17 -6.22 1.07
N ARG A 125 -8.57 -6.47 -0.16
CA ARG A 125 -8.41 -7.74 -0.87
C ARG A 125 -7.61 -7.50 -2.13
N VAL A 126 -6.62 -8.35 -2.37
CA VAL A 126 -5.86 -8.39 -3.61
C VAL A 126 -6.11 -9.73 -4.26
N GLU A 127 -6.63 -9.69 -5.47
CA GLU A 127 -6.81 -10.84 -6.35
C GLU A 127 -5.76 -10.81 -7.44
N LEU A 128 -5.02 -11.89 -7.57
CA LEU A 128 -4.01 -12.05 -8.62
C LEU A 128 -4.29 -13.32 -9.40
N THR A 129 -4.36 -13.18 -10.72
CA THR A 129 -4.32 -14.32 -11.64
C THR A 129 -3.01 -14.27 -12.39
N ARG A 130 -2.13 -15.23 -12.13
CA ARG A 130 -0.79 -15.28 -12.71
C ARG A 130 -0.66 -16.40 -13.72
N THR A 131 -0.06 -16.09 -14.86
CA THR A 131 0.38 -17.07 -15.86
C THR A 131 1.87 -16.90 -16.09
N THR A 132 2.59 -18.01 -16.32
CA THR A 132 4.03 -17.94 -16.62
C THR A 132 4.21 -17.24 -17.97
N SER A 133 5.13 -16.26 -18.03
CA SER A 133 5.44 -15.53 -19.27
C SER A 133 6.45 -16.30 -20.13
N ASP A 134 7.35 -17.05 -19.52
CA ASP A 134 8.43 -17.76 -20.22
C ASP A 134 7.99 -19.19 -20.51
N ALA A 135 7.69 -19.46 -21.75
CA ALA A 135 7.21 -20.72 -22.31
C ALA A 135 6.09 -21.36 -21.45
N PRO A 136 4.84 -21.12 -21.79
CA PRO A 136 3.74 -21.73 -21.04
C PRO A 136 3.93 -23.24 -21.08
N VAL A 137 4.07 -23.85 -19.91
CA VAL A 137 4.03 -25.30 -19.79
C VAL A 137 2.65 -25.71 -20.28
N PRO A 138 2.53 -26.48 -21.39
CA PRO A 138 1.23 -26.90 -21.89
C PRO A 138 0.43 -27.56 -20.76
N GLY A 139 -0.76 -27.03 -20.46
CA GLY A 139 -1.63 -27.55 -19.41
C GLY A 139 -1.39 -26.97 -18.00
N ALA A 140 -0.47 -26.02 -17.80
CA ALA A 140 -0.36 -25.31 -16.52
C ALA A 140 -1.57 -24.37 -16.35
N ALA A 141 -2.37 -24.61 -15.32
CA ALA A 141 -3.48 -23.74 -14.97
C ALA A 141 -2.96 -22.40 -14.42
N PRO A 142 -3.67 -21.28 -14.68
CA PRO A 142 -3.37 -20.00 -14.02
C PRO A 142 -3.40 -20.15 -12.49
N GLN A 143 -2.49 -19.46 -11.83
CA GLN A 143 -2.48 -19.40 -10.37
C GLN A 143 -3.37 -18.25 -9.91
N HIS A 144 -4.43 -18.57 -9.18
CA HIS A 144 -5.27 -17.59 -8.52
C HIS A 144 -4.86 -17.46 -7.06
N THR A 145 -4.71 -16.23 -6.59
CA THR A 145 -4.46 -15.93 -5.18
C THR A 145 -5.37 -14.81 -4.72
N PHE A 146 -5.97 -14.99 -3.55
CA PHE A 146 -6.80 -13.98 -2.89
C PHE A 146 -6.18 -13.69 -1.53
N GLN A 147 -5.64 -12.51 -1.38
CA GLN A 147 -4.98 -12.04 -0.16
C GLN A 147 -5.85 -10.99 0.50
N VAL A 148 -6.24 -11.21 1.74
CA VAL A 148 -7.16 -10.32 2.43
C VAL A 148 -6.54 -9.83 3.73
N VAL A 149 -6.84 -8.58 4.08
CA VAL A 149 -6.58 -7.98 5.38
C VAL A 149 -7.79 -7.18 5.80
N ARG A 150 -8.11 -7.24 7.09
CA ARG A 150 -9.08 -6.36 7.73
C ARG A 150 -8.67 -6.11 9.17
N GLU A 151 -8.41 -4.85 9.49
CA GLU A 151 -7.99 -4.44 10.83
C GLU A 151 -6.82 -5.28 11.37
N LYS A 152 -7.05 -6.16 12.33
CA LYS A 152 -6.04 -7.05 12.96
C LYS A 152 -5.99 -8.46 12.36
N TYR A 153 -6.73 -8.72 11.29
CA TYR A 153 -6.84 -10.04 10.67
C TYR A 153 -6.24 -10.03 9.27
N ALA A 154 -5.46 -11.06 8.95
CA ALA A 154 -4.99 -11.33 7.59
C ALA A 154 -5.20 -12.81 7.27
N TRP A 155 -5.63 -13.10 6.04
CA TRP A 155 -5.85 -14.47 5.57
C TRP A 155 -5.75 -14.57 4.06
N ASP A 156 -5.56 -15.78 3.57
CA ASP A 156 -5.63 -16.13 2.16
C ASP A 156 -6.91 -16.90 1.90
N GLU A 157 -7.53 -16.67 0.74
CA GLU A 157 -8.72 -17.39 0.30
C GLU A 157 -8.38 -18.29 -0.90
N SER A 158 -8.85 -19.53 -0.92
CA SER A 158 -8.71 -20.42 -2.08
C SER A 158 -9.64 -20.03 -3.24
N GLU A 159 -10.71 -19.32 -2.92
CA GLU A 159 -11.67 -18.72 -3.83
C GLU A 159 -12.35 -17.54 -3.12
N LEU A 160 -12.96 -16.64 -3.88
CA LEU A 160 -13.61 -15.45 -3.33
C LEU A 160 -14.68 -15.80 -2.29
N GLY A 161 -14.51 -15.31 -1.06
CA GLY A 161 -15.41 -15.55 0.08
C GLY A 161 -15.28 -16.93 0.70
N ALA A 162 -14.13 -17.57 0.54
CA ALA A 162 -13.81 -18.84 1.17
C ALA A 162 -13.96 -18.78 2.69
N GLY A 163 -14.46 -19.86 3.28
CA GLY A 163 -14.64 -19.99 4.73
C GLY A 163 -15.80 -19.19 5.34
N LEU A 164 -16.57 -18.47 4.53
CA LEU A 164 -17.75 -17.72 4.99
C LEU A 164 -19.02 -18.58 5.00
N VAL A 165 -19.09 -19.53 4.08
CA VAL A 165 -20.20 -20.48 3.96
C VAL A 165 -19.62 -21.89 4.02
N PRO A 166 -20.25 -22.84 4.73
CA PRO A 166 -19.81 -24.22 4.75
C PRO A 166 -19.65 -24.78 3.33
N GLY A 167 -18.51 -25.42 3.07
CA GLY A 167 -18.20 -26.03 1.77
C GLY A 167 -17.72 -25.06 0.69
N LYS A 168 -17.66 -23.76 0.95
CA LYS A 168 -17.12 -22.78 0.02
C LYS A 168 -15.66 -22.47 0.37
N GLY A 169 -14.74 -23.10 -0.34
CA GLY A 169 -13.31 -22.83 -0.26
C GLY A 169 -12.70 -22.94 1.14
N ILE A 170 -11.43 -22.58 1.24
CA ILE A 170 -10.66 -22.58 2.47
C ILE A 170 -10.09 -21.18 2.71
N ALA A 171 -10.37 -20.61 3.88
CA ALA A 171 -9.71 -19.41 4.36
C ALA A 171 -8.54 -19.81 5.28
N THR A 172 -7.33 -19.47 4.91
CA THR A 172 -6.11 -19.81 5.66
C THR A 172 -5.62 -18.57 6.41
N PRO A 173 -5.59 -18.58 7.76
CA PRO A 173 -5.04 -17.46 8.53
C PRO A 173 -3.59 -17.18 8.14
N ALA A 174 -3.26 -15.90 7.97
CA ALA A 174 -1.93 -15.43 7.56
C ALA A 174 -1.45 -14.27 8.45
N PRO A 175 -1.33 -14.44 9.78
CA PRO A 175 -1.01 -13.34 10.70
C PRO A 175 0.33 -12.67 10.40
N ALA A 176 1.31 -13.41 9.90
CA ALA A 176 2.61 -12.86 9.50
C ALA A 176 2.50 -11.87 8.31
N ALA A 177 1.45 -11.94 7.50
CA ALA A 177 1.24 -11.04 6.37
C ALA A 177 0.49 -9.74 6.76
N LEU A 178 0.01 -9.62 7.99
CA LEU A 178 -0.85 -8.53 8.43
C LEU A 178 -0.26 -7.15 8.16
N ASN A 179 0.94 -6.90 8.67
CA ASN A 179 1.59 -5.59 8.57
C ASN A 179 1.92 -5.22 7.12
N GLY A 180 2.40 -6.19 6.33
CA GLY A 180 2.69 -5.96 4.91
C GLY A 180 1.45 -5.59 4.11
N ARG A 181 0.32 -6.27 4.35
CA ARG A 181 -0.95 -5.98 3.66
C ARG A 181 -1.57 -4.66 4.11
N LEU A 182 -1.53 -4.34 5.40
CA LEU A 182 -1.94 -3.01 5.89
C LEU A 182 -1.07 -1.90 5.33
N LEU A 183 0.25 -2.12 5.23
CA LEU A 183 1.16 -1.15 4.62
C LEU A 183 0.80 -0.92 3.16
N GLN A 184 0.53 -1.97 2.39
CA GLN A 184 0.12 -1.86 0.99
C GLN A 184 -1.14 -0.99 0.82
N LEU A 185 -2.12 -1.10 1.72
CA LEU A 185 -3.31 -0.25 1.73
C LEU A 185 -2.96 1.23 1.95
N TRP A 186 -2.09 1.52 2.93
CA TRP A 186 -1.79 2.89 3.33
C TRP A 186 -0.79 3.60 2.40
N ILE A 187 -0.04 2.88 1.56
CA ILE A 187 0.84 3.48 0.56
C ILE A 187 0.14 3.77 -0.77
N LEU A 188 -1.12 3.35 -0.99
CA LEU A 188 -1.92 3.81 -2.11
C LEU A 188 -2.11 5.34 -2.02
N PRO A 189 -2.22 6.08 -3.14
CA PRO A 189 -2.24 7.55 -3.14
C PRO A 189 -3.25 8.16 -2.16
N TYR A 190 -4.47 7.62 -2.09
CA TYR A 190 -5.50 8.08 -1.15
C TYR A 190 -5.14 7.73 0.29
N GLY A 191 -4.59 6.54 0.51
CA GLY A 191 -4.09 6.09 1.82
C GLY A 191 -3.01 7.00 2.36
N VAL A 192 -2.07 7.43 1.51
CA VAL A 192 -1.02 8.40 1.85
C VAL A 192 -1.60 9.70 2.40
N VAL A 193 -2.54 10.31 1.68
CA VAL A 193 -3.16 11.58 2.12
C VAL A 193 -3.93 11.39 3.43
N LYS A 194 -4.73 10.31 3.55
CA LYS A 194 -5.48 9.99 4.77
C LYS A 194 -4.56 9.77 5.97
N ALA A 195 -3.51 8.97 5.80
CA ALA A 195 -2.56 8.66 6.87
C ALA A 195 -1.73 9.88 7.28
N ALA A 196 -1.32 10.73 6.32
CA ALA A 196 -0.63 11.98 6.60
C ALA A 196 -1.51 12.97 7.39
N LEU A 197 -2.81 13.06 7.06
CA LEU A 197 -3.78 13.85 7.81
C LEU A 197 -3.96 13.30 9.23
N ALA A 198 -4.09 11.98 9.38
CA ALA A 198 -4.24 11.32 10.68
C ALA A 198 -3.00 11.47 11.56
N ALA A 199 -1.79 11.54 10.98
CA ALA A 199 -0.55 11.76 11.70
C ALA A 199 -0.44 13.19 12.27
N GLY A 200 -1.24 14.14 11.78
CA GLY A 200 -1.37 15.51 12.32
C GLY A 200 -0.01 16.23 12.36
N ASP A 201 0.39 16.70 13.55
CA ASP A 201 1.63 17.46 13.75
C ASP A 201 2.91 16.64 13.52
N LYS A 202 2.82 15.33 13.41
CA LYS A 202 3.96 14.48 13.08
C LYS A 202 4.27 14.46 11.59
N THR A 203 3.32 14.95 10.74
CA THR A 203 3.53 15.09 9.30
C THR A 203 4.45 16.28 9.01
N ARG A 204 5.50 16.04 8.25
CA ARG A 204 6.49 17.03 7.79
C ARG A 204 6.35 17.22 6.29
N ILE A 205 6.43 18.47 5.85
CA ILE A 205 6.51 18.83 4.43
C ILE A 205 7.92 19.36 4.19
N LEU A 206 8.58 18.79 3.20
CA LEU A 206 9.95 19.12 2.80
C LEU A 206 9.97 19.43 1.30
N THR A 207 11.01 20.10 0.85
CA THR A 207 11.34 20.23 -0.56
C THR A 207 12.65 19.50 -0.82
N GLU A 208 12.61 18.47 -1.67
CA GLU A 208 13.80 17.71 -2.04
C GLU A 208 13.94 17.72 -3.57
N ASN A 209 15.09 18.16 -4.08
CA ASN A 209 15.34 18.25 -5.52
C ASN A 209 14.25 19.00 -6.30
N GLY A 210 13.64 20.02 -5.69
CA GLY A 210 12.57 20.82 -6.28
C GLY A 210 11.17 20.17 -6.20
N ALA A 211 11.04 18.95 -5.67
CA ALA A 211 9.77 18.28 -5.47
C ALA A 211 9.26 18.44 -4.02
N THR A 212 7.95 18.50 -3.85
CA THR A 212 7.31 18.48 -2.53
C THR A 212 7.30 17.04 -2.00
N VAL A 213 7.81 16.87 -0.78
CA VAL A 213 7.89 15.58 -0.09
C VAL A 213 7.10 15.65 1.21
N ILE A 214 6.21 14.69 1.40
CA ILE A 214 5.42 14.49 2.62
C ILE A 214 6.01 13.31 3.37
N THR A 215 6.43 13.51 4.63
CA THR A 215 6.94 12.43 5.49
C THR A 215 6.11 12.34 6.75
N PHE A 216 5.67 11.14 7.11
CA PHE A 216 4.83 10.93 8.29
C PHE A 216 4.97 9.50 8.84
N PRO A 217 4.79 9.29 10.16
CA PRO A 217 4.72 7.97 10.74
C PRO A 217 3.31 7.39 10.57
N LEU A 218 3.23 6.09 10.32
CA LEU A 218 1.98 5.36 10.42
C LEU A 218 1.62 5.10 11.89
N GLY A 219 0.33 4.87 12.14
CA GLY A 219 -0.20 4.56 13.46
C GLY A 219 -0.65 3.11 13.61
N GLY A 220 -1.21 2.79 14.79
CA GLY A 220 -1.79 1.48 15.08
C GLY A 220 -0.78 0.33 14.95
N GLN A 221 -1.14 -0.70 14.23
CA GLN A 221 -0.30 -1.90 14.00
C GLN A 221 1.00 -1.59 13.22
N LEU A 222 1.03 -0.49 12.48
CA LEU A 222 2.19 -0.04 11.71
C LEU A 222 2.99 1.05 12.43
N ALA A 223 2.79 1.21 13.74
CA ALA A 223 3.51 2.20 14.52
C ALA A 223 5.03 2.01 14.35
N GLY A 224 5.72 3.11 14.04
CA GLY A 224 7.16 3.11 13.76
C GLY A 224 7.54 3.06 12.29
N VAL A 225 6.62 2.67 11.39
CA VAL A 225 6.86 2.75 9.95
C VAL A 225 6.75 4.20 9.50
N ILE A 226 7.79 4.71 8.85
CA ILE A 226 7.80 6.04 8.25
C ILE A 226 7.49 5.92 6.76
N VAL A 227 6.53 6.70 6.31
CA VAL A 227 6.19 6.84 4.89
C VAL A 227 6.79 8.15 4.39
N LYS A 228 7.44 8.09 3.23
CA LYS A 228 7.91 9.24 2.48
C LYS A 228 7.21 9.24 1.12
N ALA A 229 6.40 10.28 0.86
CA ALA A 229 5.66 10.43 -0.38
C ALA A 229 6.13 11.68 -1.13
N THR A 230 6.45 11.53 -2.40
CA THR A 230 6.85 12.62 -3.28
C THR A 230 5.67 12.98 -4.18
N LEU A 231 5.36 14.28 -4.25
CA LEU A 231 4.34 14.81 -5.15
C LEU A 231 4.97 15.27 -6.47
N ASN A 232 4.22 15.10 -7.57
CA ASN A 232 4.58 15.71 -8.85
C ASN A 232 4.14 17.20 -8.93
N ALA A 233 4.41 17.85 -10.04
CA ALA A 233 4.06 19.26 -10.26
C ALA A 233 2.55 19.54 -10.22
N LYS A 234 1.70 18.51 -10.34
CA LYS A 234 0.24 18.60 -10.22
C LYS A 234 -0.26 18.31 -8.81
N ASN A 235 0.62 18.11 -7.84
CA ASN A 235 0.36 17.66 -6.48
C ASN A 235 -0.21 16.22 -6.37
N GLU A 236 -0.09 15.41 -7.42
CA GLU A 236 -0.43 14.00 -7.37
C GLU A 236 0.72 13.21 -6.71
N VAL A 237 0.40 12.15 -5.96
CA VAL A 237 1.40 11.28 -5.34
C VAL A 237 2.15 10.53 -6.45
N ALA A 238 3.40 10.89 -6.71
CA ALA A 238 4.19 10.27 -7.77
C ALA A 238 5.02 9.08 -7.29
N LYS A 239 5.48 9.12 -6.04
CA LYS A 239 6.30 8.05 -5.47
C LYS A 239 6.06 7.94 -3.98
N VAL A 240 6.05 6.70 -3.48
CA VAL A 240 5.99 6.40 -2.05
C VAL A 240 7.13 5.46 -1.69
N GLU A 241 7.88 5.83 -0.67
CA GLU A 241 9.00 5.05 -0.14
C GLU A 241 8.72 4.67 1.31
N THR A 242 8.97 3.42 1.64
CA THR A 242 8.94 2.90 3.01
C THR A 242 10.17 2.06 3.27
N ARG A 243 10.59 2.00 4.54
CA ARG A 243 11.70 1.17 4.97
C ARG A 243 11.19 0.12 5.94
N SER A 244 11.65 -1.09 5.76
CA SER A 244 11.36 -2.20 6.66
C SER A 244 12.60 -3.02 6.89
N ASP A 245 12.76 -3.55 8.09
CA ASP A 245 13.81 -4.50 8.39
C ASP A 245 13.38 -5.89 7.87
N ASN A 246 14.18 -6.46 6.99
CA ASN A 246 14.03 -7.84 6.56
C ASN A 246 15.05 -8.70 7.32
N PRO A 247 14.64 -9.74 8.07
CA PRO A 247 15.54 -10.55 8.88
C PRO A 247 16.65 -11.22 8.07
N ALA A 248 16.43 -11.49 6.77
CA ALA A 248 17.38 -12.15 5.90
C ALA A 248 18.24 -11.19 5.08
N LEU A 249 17.73 -9.98 4.79
CA LEU A 249 18.37 -9.03 3.86
C LEU A 249 18.76 -7.70 4.51
N GLY A 250 18.42 -7.51 5.79
CA GLY A 250 18.61 -6.24 6.49
C GLY A 250 17.58 -5.18 6.13
N GLU A 251 17.94 -3.90 6.23
CA GLU A 251 17.04 -2.79 5.86
C GLU A 251 16.69 -2.86 4.38
N MET A 252 15.40 -2.98 4.06
CA MET A 252 14.89 -3.03 2.70
C MET A 252 14.01 -1.82 2.41
N VAL A 253 14.29 -1.14 1.31
CA VAL A 253 13.45 -0.05 0.79
C VAL A 253 12.41 -0.64 -0.15
N THR A 254 11.14 -0.36 0.12
CA THR A 254 10.05 -0.56 -0.82
C THR A 254 9.68 0.79 -1.41
N GLU A 255 9.68 0.88 -2.73
CA GLU A 255 9.35 2.05 -3.51
C GLU A 255 8.18 1.72 -4.43
N THR A 256 7.15 2.57 -4.42
CA THR A 256 6.01 2.45 -5.34
C THR A 256 5.87 3.75 -6.11
N GLU A 257 5.94 3.66 -7.43
CA GLU A 257 5.77 4.77 -8.36
C GLU A 257 4.34 4.76 -8.92
N TYR A 258 3.75 5.94 -9.03
CA TYR A 258 2.40 6.16 -9.55
C TYR A 258 2.45 7.21 -10.65
N SER A 259 1.90 6.91 -11.81
CA SER A 259 1.88 7.81 -12.95
C SER A 259 0.59 7.68 -13.76
N GLU A 260 0.46 8.49 -14.80
CA GLU A 260 -0.66 8.45 -15.74
C GLU A 260 -2.02 8.64 -15.06
N TYR A 261 -2.08 9.59 -14.11
CA TYR A 261 -3.32 9.88 -13.40
C TYR A 261 -4.43 10.31 -14.34
N ALA A 262 -5.57 9.66 -14.23
CA ALA A 262 -6.76 9.93 -15.02
C ALA A 262 -8.02 9.89 -14.14
N ASP A 263 -9.04 10.62 -14.57
CA ASP A 263 -10.39 10.49 -14.09
C ASP A 263 -11.03 9.26 -14.74
N HIS A 264 -11.54 8.36 -13.95
CA HIS A 264 -12.13 7.11 -14.43
C HIS A 264 -13.66 7.18 -14.62
N GLY A 265 -14.22 8.40 -14.71
CA GLY A 265 -15.56 8.61 -15.20
C GLY A 265 -16.70 8.35 -14.20
N GLU A 266 -16.42 8.40 -12.92
CA GLU A 266 -17.46 8.43 -11.90
C GLU A 266 -18.26 9.74 -11.98
N ILE A 267 -19.56 9.65 -12.28
CA ILE A 267 -20.43 10.82 -12.49
C ILE A 267 -20.55 11.70 -11.24
N LEU A 268 -20.30 11.16 -10.06
CA LEU A 268 -20.50 11.83 -8.78
C LEU A 268 -19.22 12.27 -8.08
N THR A 269 -18.05 11.84 -8.56
CA THR A 269 -16.76 12.16 -7.94
C THR A 269 -15.68 12.35 -9.00
N ASP A 270 -14.93 13.44 -8.93
CA ASP A 270 -13.75 13.67 -9.78
C ASP A 270 -12.54 12.85 -9.28
N VAL A 271 -12.74 11.61 -8.84
CA VAL A 271 -11.69 10.77 -8.27
C VAL A 271 -10.70 10.38 -9.35
N LYS A 272 -9.45 10.80 -9.18
CA LYS A 272 -8.35 10.51 -10.09
C LYS A 272 -7.47 9.42 -9.51
N SER A 273 -7.25 8.39 -10.30
CA SER A 273 -6.40 7.25 -9.96
C SER A 273 -5.21 7.14 -10.91
N PRO A 274 -4.07 6.57 -10.45
CA PRO A 274 -2.95 6.30 -11.32
C PRO A 274 -3.34 5.28 -12.40
N GLY A 275 -2.92 5.53 -13.63
CA GLY A 275 -3.04 4.59 -14.75
C GLY A 275 -1.92 3.56 -14.77
N HIS A 276 -0.79 3.85 -14.11
CA HIS A 276 0.36 2.96 -14.06
C HIS A 276 0.95 2.89 -12.64
N ILE A 277 1.22 1.68 -12.17
CA ILE A 277 1.76 1.38 -10.84
C ILE A 277 2.98 0.49 -10.99
N ILE A 278 4.14 0.95 -10.52
CA ILE A 278 5.37 0.16 -10.46
C ILE A 278 5.80 0.05 -9.00
N GLN A 279 6.02 -1.15 -8.51
CA GLN A 279 6.58 -1.38 -7.18
C GLN A 279 7.94 -2.05 -7.28
N LYS A 280 8.88 -1.53 -6.50
CA LYS A 280 10.24 -2.05 -6.38
C LYS A 280 10.54 -2.42 -4.93
N GLN A 281 11.31 -3.48 -4.73
CA GLN A 281 11.84 -3.90 -3.44
C GLN A 281 13.34 -4.09 -3.55
N GLY A 282 14.11 -3.38 -2.72
CA GLY A 282 15.58 -3.41 -2.83
C GLY A 282 16.10 -3.05 -4.23
N GLY A 283 15.41 -2.15 -4.94
CA GLY A 283 15.74 -1.74 -6.31
C GLY A 283 15.24 -2.68 -7.42
N HIS A 284 14.67 -3.85 -7.09
CA HIS A 284 14.12 -4.79 -8.07
C HIS A 284 12.63 -4.58 -8.25
N THR A 285 12.16 -4.48 -9.50
CA THR A 285 10.73 -4.42 -9.80
C THR A 285 10.06 -5.73 -9.40
N VAL A 286 9.00 -5.65 -8.58
CA VAL A 286 8.19 -6.79 -8.14
C VAL A 286 6.78 -6.76 -8.72
N LEU A 287 6.33 -5.57 -9.15
CA LEU A 287 5.02 -5.36 -9.75
C LEU A 287 5.09 -4.21 -10.76
N ASP A 288 4.49 -4.40 -11.92
CA ASP A 288 4.35 -3.41 -13.00
C ASP A 288 2.97 -3.59 -13.63
N ILE A 289 2.02 -2.72 -13.30
CA ILE A 289 0.59 -2.87 -13.64
C ILE A 289 0.07 -1.63 -14.32
N GLN A 290 -0.52 -1.83 -15.49
CA GLN A 290 -1.39 -0.86 -16.15
C GLN A 290 -2.82 -0.99 -15.62
N VAL A 291 -3.35 0.10 -15.10
CA VAL A 291 -4.70 0.19 -14.56
C VAL A 291 -5.69 0.38 -15.72
N LYS A 292 -6.72 -0.44 -15.75
CA LYS A 292 -7.74 -0.44 -16.81
C LYS A 292 -9.04 0.21 -16.38
N LYS A 293 -9.41 0.00 -15.12
CA LYS A 293 -10.67 0.48 -14.55
C LYS A 293 -10.49 0.79 -13.08
N VAL A 294 -11.16 1.82 -12.63
CA VAL A 294 -11.29 2.17 -11.21
C VAL A 294 -12.75 2.43 -10.91
N ASP A 295 -13.19 2.04 -9.72
CA ASP A 295 -14.51 2.31 -9.17
C ASP A 295 -14.32 2.81 -7.73
N ALA A 296 -14.82 4.00 -7.42
CA ALA A 296 -14.68 4.62 -6.11
C ALA A 296 -16.02 4.68 -5.39
N ASN A 297 -15.97 4.54 -4.07
CA ASN A 297 -17.14 4.68 -3.20
C ASN A 297 -18.27 3.67 -3.43
N ASN A 298 -17.94 2.46 -3.91
CA ASN A 298 -18.88 1.37 -3.94
C ASN A 298 -19.35 1.02 -2.51
N PRO A 299 -20.63 1.24 -2.16
CA PRO A 299 -21.11 1.05 -0.79
C PRO A 299 -21.32 -0.45 -0.44
N TYR A 300 -21.23 -1.34 -1.41
CA TYR A 300 -21.52 -2.76 -1.23
C TYR A 300 -20.26 -3.58 -0.91
N LEU A 301 -19.09 -2.93 -0.82
CA LEU A 301 -17.87 -3.62 -0.48
C LEU A 301 -17.86 -4.06 0.98
N VAL A 302 -17.73 -5.36 1.19
CA VAL A 302 -17.67 -5.98 2.52
C VAL A 302 -16.49 -6.93 2.61
N PHE A 303 -15.89 -6.99 3.79
CA PHE A 303 -14.75 -7.86 4.10
C PHE A 303 -15.08 -8.70 5.36
N PRO A 304 -16.03 -9.63 5.28
CA PRO A 304 -16.35 -10.47 6.43
C PRO A 304 -15.16 -11.37 6.79
N VAL A 305 -14.83 -11.42 8.09
CA VAL A 305 -13.72 -12.25 8.59
C VAL A 305 -14.24 -13.66 8.87
N PRO A 306 -13.67 -14.71 8.26
CA PRO A 306 -14.05 -16.09 8.52
C PRO A 306 -13.83 -16.48 9.99
N GLU A 307 -14.65 -17.40 10.51
CA GLU A 307 -14.63 -17.77 11.92
C GLU A 307 -13.27 -18.38 12.35
N ASN A 308 -12.70 -19.24 11.53
CA ASN A 308 -11.40 -19.86 11.79
C ASN A 308 -10.27 -18.80 11.82
N VAL A 309 -10.35 -17.74 11.00
CA VAL A 309 -9.38 -16.62 11.03
C VAL A 309 -9.52 -15.83 12.32
N ARG A 310 -10.75 -15.57 12.78
CA ARG A 310 -10.98 -14.90 14.07
C ARG A 310 -10.42 -15.68 15.23
N LYS A 311 -10.64 -17.01 15.24
CA LYS A 311 -10.13 -17.91 16.28
C LYS A 311 -8.60 -18.00 16.30
N ALA A 312 -7.93 -17.90 15.15
CA ALA A 312 -6.48 -17.96 15.05
C ALA A 312 -5.76 -16.73 15.64
N VAL A 313 -6.45 -15.61 15.82
CA VAL A 313 -5.91 -14.34 16.36
C VAL A 313 -6.41 -14.05 17.77
N SER A 314 -7.38 -14.83 18.28
CA SER A 314 -7.80 -14.72 19.67
C SER A 314 -6.74 -15.34 20.58
N PRO A 315 -6.34 -14.65 21.68
CA PRO A 315 -5.36 -15.17 22.65
C PRO A 315 -5.85 -16.41 23.37
#